data_d90276e8d79593df7b0566cf5dec526f
#
_entry.id   d90276e8d79593df7b0566cf5dec526f
#
_cell.length_a   1.000
_cell.length_b   1.000
_cell.length_c   1.000
_cell.angle_alpha   90.00
_cell.angle_beta   90.00
_cell.angle_gamma   90.00
#
_symmetry.space_group_name_H-M   'P 1'
#
loop_
_entity.id
_entity.type
_entity.pdbx_description
1 polymer ?
#
loop_
_entity_poly.entity_id
_entity_poly.type
_entity_poly.pdbx_seq_one_letter_code
_entity_poly.pdbx_strand_id
1 'polypeptide(L)'
;MPDLLYNYPTFGHEDHFAGGGGLSSKAMDYGIFCQMMLNMGEYNGKRILSRKTIELMTTDQLAMMGVELRSLLGDDGTSFCLGFALTTEKNMASGHGSVGSFNWGGIFNTKYWIDPQEEMFMVAMPQMLLFYHQEFWQKLNPIIYASLTD
;
A
#
# COMPACT_ATOMS: atom_id res chain seq x y z
N MET A 1 -10.26 21.40 14.97
CA MET A 1 -9.76 20.34 14.08
C MET A 1 -8.46 20.67 13.31
N PRO A 2 -8.10 21.92 13.01
CA PRO A 2 -6.83 22.25 12.34
C PRO A 2 -5.59 21.86 13.18
N ASP A 3 -5.63 22.02 14.49
CA ASP A 3 -4.45 21.85 15.36
C ASP A 3 -3.97 20.40 15.50
N LEU A 4 -4.88 19.44 15.43
CA LEU A 4 -4.55 18.00 15.52
C LEU A 4 -3.79 17.50 14.29
N LEU A 5 -4.03 18.07 13.11
CA LEU A 5 -3.36 17.68 11.88
C LEU A 5 -2.03 18.43 11.66
N TYR A 6 -1.91 19.63 12.24
CA TYR A 6 -0.69 20.45 12.13
C TYR A 6 0.48 19.89 12.94
N ASN A 7 0.16 19.19 14.04
CA ASN A 7 1.15 18.63 14.97
C ASN A 7 1.35 17.11 14.79
N TYR A 8 0.59 16.46 13.92
CA TYR A 8 0.79 15.06 13.57
C TYR A 8 1.89 14.95 12.50
N PRO A 9 2.88 14.07 12.63
CA PRO A 9 3.13 13.06 13.67
C PRO A 9 4.17 13.48 14.73
N THR A 10 4.57 14.75 14.77
CA THR A 10 5.70 15.23 15.59
C THR A 10 5.41 15.28 17.10
N PHE A 11 4.17 15.22 17.49
CA PHE A 11 3.75 15.17 18.89
C PHE A 11 2.92 13.91 19.17
N GLY A 12 3.47 12.74 18.84
CA GLY A 12 2.96 11.48 19.37
C GLY A 12 3.20 11.42 20.87
N HIS A 13 2.21 10.98 21.62
CA HIS A 13 2.45 10.57 23.00
C HIS A 13 3.47 9.45 22.98
N GLU A 14 4.60 9.62 23.66
CA GLU A 14 5.66 8.60 23.75
C GLU A 14 5.14 7.28 24.34
N ASP A 15 3.96 7.32 24.96
CA ASP A 15 3.30 6.19 25.60
C ASP A 15 2.26 5.48 24.71
N HIS A 16 1.97 5.98 23.50
CA HIS A 16 0.97 5.41 22.60
C HIS A 16 1.54 4.99 21.24
N PHE A 17 1.76 3.71 21.09
CA PHE A 17 2.25 3.11 19.82
C PHE A 17 1.06 2.81 18.90
N ALA A 18 0.62 3.80 18.15
CA ALA A 18 -0.49 3.66 17.22
C ALA A 18 -0.09 2.81 16.01
N GLY A 19 -0.66 1.62 15.85
CA GLY A 19 -0.37 0.72 14.74
C GLY A 19 -0.77 1.26 13.36
N GLY A 20 -1.73 2.20 13.32
CA GLY A 20 -2.21 2.80 12.06
C GLY A 20 -1.49 4.08 11.64
N GLY A 21 -0.68 4.70 12.51
CA GLY A 21 -0.09 6.01 12.21
C GLY A 21 1.12 6.38 13.04
N GLY A 22 1.67 5.42 13.79
CA GLY A 22 2.74 5.68 14.76
C GLY A 22 4.15 5.69 14.18
N LEU A 23 4.32 5.42 12.88
CA LEU A 23 5.65 5.36 12.27
C LEU A 23 5.89 6.54 11.33
N SER A 24 7.07 7.13 11.44
CA SER A 24 7.63 8.04 10.45
C SER A 24 8.76 7.33 9.71
N SER A 25 8.81 7.48 8.39
CA SER A 25 9.80 6.82 7.56
C SER A 25 10.21 7.72 6.40
N LYS A 26 11.18 7.27 5.61
CA LYS A 26 11.56 7.88 4.34
C LYS A 26 11.42 6.84 3.21
N ALA A 27 11.28 7.33 1.97
CA ALA A 27 10.96 6.50 0.82
C ALA A 27 11.95 5.33 0.64
N MET A 28 13.25 5.55 0.87
CA MET A 28 14.26 4.51 0.74
C MET A 28 14.10 3.39 1.77
N ASP A 29 13.80 3.73 3.02
CA ASP A 29 13.61 2.73 4.07
C ASP A 29 12.31 1.94 3.84
N TYR A 30 11.26 2.63 3.35
CA TYR A 30 10.02 1.97 2.97
C TYR A 30 10.19 1.08 1.73
N GLY A 31 11.05 1.48 0.81
CA GLY A 31 11.46 0.65 -0.34
C GLY A 31 12.13 -0.66 0.07
N ILE A 32 12.91 -0.67 1.16
CA ILE A 32 13.48 -1.90 1.74
C ILE A 32 12.37 -2.86 2.19
N PHE A 33 11.33 -2.33 2.85
CA PHE A 33 10.16 -3.12 3.22
C PHE A 33 9.45 -3.69 1.98
N CYS A 34 9.21 -2.86 0.96
CA CYS A 34 8.58 -3.31 -0.28
C CYS A 34 9.39 -4.41 -0.98
N GLN A 35 10.71 -4.23 -1.04
CA GLN A 35 11.61 -5.24 -1.62
C GLN A 35 11.59 -6.55 -0.82
N MET A 36 11.56 -6.47 0.50
CA MET A 36 11.44 -7.66 1.37
C MET A 36 10.13 -8.40 1.12
N MET A 37 9.02 -7.69 0.96
CA MET A 37 7.72 -8.29 0.62
C MET A 37 7.76 -8.96 -0.76
N LEU A 38 8.32 -8.29 -1.76
CA LEU A 38 8.48 -8.79 -3.12
C LEU A 38 9.36 -10.05 -3.17
N ASN A 39 10.41 -10.09 -2.37
CA ASN A 39 11.31 -11.25 -2.20
C ASN A 39 10.73 -12.32 -1.24
N MET A 40 9.43 -12.32 -1.01
CA MET A 40 8.77 -13.33 -0.17
C MET A 40 9.37 -13.44 1.25
N GLY A 41 9.67 -12.29 1.85
CA GLY A 41 10.10 -12.18 3.24
C GLY A 41 11.61 -12.15 3.46
N GLU A 42 12.41 -11.94 2.41
CA GLU A 42 13.86 -11.91 2.51
C GLU A 42 14.42 -10.57 1.99
N TYR A 43 15.41 -10.05 2.68
CA TYR A 43 16.16 -8.87 2.24
C TYR A 43 17.65 -9.02 2.58
N ASN A 44 18.49 -8.74 1.58
CA ASN A 44 19.96 -8.78 1.69
C ASN A 44 20.49 -10.08 2.33
N GLY A 45 19.96 -11.25 1.89
CA GLY A 45 20.31 -12.57 2.39
C GLY A 45 19.81 -12.90 3.80
N LYS A 46 18.99 -12.02 4.41
CA LYS A 46 18.38 -12.27 5.71
C LYS A 46 16.88 -12.49 5.58
N ARG A 47 16.39 -13.56 6.15
CA ARG A 47 14.96 -13.83 6.22
C ARG A 47 14.35 -13.13 7.41
N ILE A 48 13.42 -12.20 7.11
CA ILE A 48 12.67 -11.41 8.10
C ILE A 48 11.33 -12.08 8.41
N LEU A 49 10.63 -12.53 7.36
CA LEU A 49 9.36 -13.26 7.46
C LEU A 49 9.44 -14.56 6.68
N SER A 50 8.67 -15.56 7.09
CA SER A 50 8.56 -16.78 6.31
C SER A 50 7.78 -16.52 5.01
N ARG A 51 8.06 -17.27 3.95
CA ARG A 51 7.28 -17.25 2.71
C ARG A 51 5.78 -17.45 2.99
N LYS A 52 5.45 -18.39 3.87
CA LYS A 52 4.06 -18.65 4.25
C LYS A 52 3.39 -17.48 4.99
N THR A 53 4.16 -16.70 5.74
CA THR A 53 3.65 -15.47 6.36
C THR A 53 3.30 -14.43 5.29
N ILE A 54 4.17 -14.23 4.30
CA ILE A 54 3.89 -13.30 3.19
C ILE A 54 2.66 -13.76 2.40
N GLU A 55 2.57 -15.03 2.03
CA GLU A 55 1.40 -15.61 1.35
C GLU A 55 0.11 -15.33 2.14
N LEU A 56 0.11 -15.57 3.46
CA LEU A 56 -1.04 -15.28 4.32
C LEU A 56 -1.37 -13.78 4.34
N MET A 57 -0.35 -12.92 4.46
CA MET A 57 -0.53 -11.47 4.52
C MET A 57 -1.12 -10.90 3.23
N THR A 58 -0.83 -11.50 2.08
CA THR A 58 -1.27 -11.03 0.77
C THR A 58 -2.46 -11.83 0.18
N THR A 59 -3.00 -12.79 0.94
CA THR A 59 -4.22 -13.50 0.58
C THR A 59 -5.45 -12.62 0.80
N ASP A 60 -6.42 -12.70 -0.09
CA ASP A 60 -7.71 -12.00 0.02
C ASP A 60 -8.51 -12.50 1.22
N GLN A 61 -8.42 -11.79 2.34
CA GLN A 61 -9.10 -12.17 3.57
C GLN A 61 -10.60 -11.90 3.50
N LEU A 62 -11.03 -10.87 2.80
CA LEU A 62 -12.45 -10.52 2.69
C LEU A 62 -13.20 -11.55 1.83
N ALA A 63 -12.62 -11.96 0.71
CA ALA A 63 -13.22 -13.01 -0.12
C ALA A 63 -13.37 -14.33 0.67
N MET A 64 -12.35 -14.70 1.48
CA MET A 64 -12.41 -15.88 2.34
C MET A 64 -13.53 -15.80 3.39
N MET A 65 -13.87 -14.60 3.84
CA MET A 65 -14.94 -14.33 4.82
C MET A 65 -16.31 -14.13 4.16
N GLY A 66 -16.38 -14.13 2.83
CA GLY A 66 -17.61 -13.81 2.09
C GLY A 66 -18.04 -12.34 2.24
N VAL A 67 -17.11 -11.44 2.54
CA VAL A 67 -17.38 -10.01 2.75
C VAL A 67 -16.93 -9.23 1.51
N GLU A 68 -17.79 -8.34 1.02
CA GLU A 68 -17.43 -7.37 -0.02
C GLU A 68 -17.21 -5.98 0.58
N LEU A 69 -16.13 -5.32 0.21
CA LEU A 69 -15.73 -4.00 0.76
C LEU A 69 -16.49 -2.85 0.07
N ARG A 70 -17.80 -2.95 -0.02
CA ARG A 70 -18.63 -2.00 -0.78
C ARG A 70 -18.75 -0.59 -0.19
N SER A 71 -18.41 -0.39 1.09
CA SER A 71 -18.88 0.82 1.77
C SER A 71 -17.80 1.80 2.24
N LEU A 72 -16.53 1.41 2.29
CA LEU A 72 -15.47 2.24 2.87
C LEU A 72 -14.54 2.88 1.84
N LEU A 73 -14.33 2.24 0.70
CA LEU A 73 -13.35 2.67 -0.32
C LEU A 73 -13.96 2.86 -1.73
N GLY A 74 -15.26 2.72 -1.87
CA GLY A 74 -15.96 2.69 -3.17
C GLY A 74 -16.24 1.27 -3.65
N ASP A 75 -17.11 1.12 -4.63
CA ASP A 75 -17.47 -0.17 -5.23
C ASP A 75 -16.62 -0.44 -6.49
N ASP A 76 -15.31 -0.31 -6.34
CA ASP A 76 -14.35 -0.50 -7.44
C ASP A 76 -13.81 -1.93 -7.55
N GLY A 77 -14.27 -2.83 -6.67
CA GLY A 77 -13.82 -4.21 -6.62
C GLY A 77 -12.52 -4.42 -5.86
N THR A 78 -12.01 -3.40 -5.17
CA THR A 78 -10.87 -3.55 -4.25
C THR A 78 -11.21 -4.53 -3.13
N SER A 79 -10.32 -5.46 -2.82
CA SER A 79 -10.40 -6.32 -1.65
C SER A 79 -9.35 -5.93 -0.60
N PHE A 80 -9.29 -6.67 0.50
CA PHE A 80 -8.36 -6.38 1.58
C PHE A 80 -7.72 -7.66 2.14
N CYS A 81 -6.42 -7.59 2.32
CA CYS A 81 -5.63 -8.61 2.99
C CYS A 81 -5.10 -8.11 4.34
N LEU A 82 -4.13 -8.74 4.96
CA LEU A 82 -3.66 -8.32 6.27
C LEU A 82 -2.79 -7.05 6.17
N GLY A 83 -3.45 -5.89 6.24
CA GLY A 83 -2.81 -4.57 6.23
C GLY A 83 -2.65 -3.91 4.86
N PHE A 84 -3.20 -4.50 3.79
CA PHE A 84 -3.10 -3.97 2.43
C PHE A 84 -4.43 -4.03 1.70
N ALA A 85 -4.70 -3.06 0.85
CA ALA A 85 -5.71 -3.16 -0.20
C ALA A 85 -5.17 -4.05 -1.33
N LEU A 86 -6.01 -4.91 -1.87
CA LEU A 86 -5.66 -5.89 -2.87
C LEU A 86 -6.35 -5.58 -4.20
N THR A 87 -5.59 -5.61 -5.29
CA THR A 87 -6.11 -5.52 -6.65
C THR A 87 -6.73 -6.85 -7.06
N THR A 88 -8.00 -6.82 -7.44
CA THR A 88 -8.75 -7.98 -7.93
C THR A 88 -9.02 -7.87 -9.44
N GLU A 89 -9.57 -8.92 -10.06
CA GLU A 89 -10.00 -8.87 -11.45
C GLU A 89 -11.02 -7.75 -11.72
N LYS A 90 -11.85 -7.41 -10.73
CA LYS A 90 -12.88 -6.37 -10.86
C LYS A 90 -12.28 -4.98 -10.97
N ASN A 91 -11.24 -4.66 -10.18
CA ASN A 91 -10.66 -3.32 -10.17
C ASN A 91 -9.43 -3.17 -11.07
N MET A 92 -8.90 -4.24 -11.62
CA MET A 92 -7.84 -4.19 -12.62
C MET A 92 -8.25 -3.33 -13.83
N ALA A 93 -9.51 -3.38 -14.23
CA ALA A 93 -10.06 -2.57 -15.31
C ALA A 93 -9.99 -1.05 -15.05
N SER A 94 -9.80 -0.61 -13.81
CA SER A 94 -9.59 0.80 -13.47
C SER A 94 -8.14 1.28 -13.69
N GLY A 95 -7.26 0.42 -14.19
CA GLY A 95 -5.94 0.79 -14.69
C GLY A 95 -4.84 0.84 -13.63
N HIS A 96 -4.92 0.02 -12.59
CA HIS A 96 -3.99 0.15 -11.45
C HIS A 96 -3.31 -1.18 -11.10
N GLY A 97 -2.42 -1.65 -11.96
CA GLY A 97 -1.56 -2.79 -11.67
C GLY A 97 -2.16 -4.16 -12.00
N SER A 98 -1.39 -5.19 -11.74
CA SER A 98 -1.78 -6.58 -11.98
C SER A 98 -2.70 -7.11 -10.89
N VAL A 99 -3.51 -8.12 -11.20
CA VAL A 99 -4.28 -8.85 -10.19
C VAL A 99 -3.34 -9.43 -9.14
N GLY A 100 -3.64 -9.22 -7.87
CA GLY A 100 -2.76 -9.63 -6.77
C GLY A 100 -1.72 -8.60 -6.38
N SER A 101 -1.61 -7.46 -7.06
CA SER A 101 -0.86 -6.32 -6.55
C SER A 101 -1.54 -5.77 -5.29
N PHE A 102 -0.75 -5.28 -4.35
CA PHE A 102 -1.27 -4.79 -3.07
C PHE A 102 -0.64 -3.46 -2.70
N ASN A 103 -1.41 -2.63 -2.00
CA ASN A 103 -1.05 -1.25 -1.77
C ASN A 103 -1.65 -0.70 -0.47
N TRP A 104 -1.15 0.44 -0.04
CA TRP A 104 -1.79 1.30 0.94
C TRP A 104 -1.29 2.73 0.81
N GLY A 105 -1.83 3.61 1.65
CA GLY A 105 -1.45 5.02 1.68
C GLY A 105 -1.66 5.66 3.04
N GLY A 106 -1.29 6.92 3.15
CA GLY A 106 -1.41 7.71 4.37
C GLY A 106 -2.15 9.03 4.17
N ILE A 107 -2.56 9.66 5.28
CA ILE A 107 -3.35 10.89 5.29
C ILE A 107 -2.65 12.09 4.61
N PHE A 108 -1.32 12.06 4.55
CA PHE A 108 -0.52 13.06 3.85
C PHE A 108 -0.32 12.73 2.36
N ASN A 109 -1.19 11.88 1.81
CA ASN A 109 -1.18 11.44 0.43
C ASN A 109 0.06 10.61 0.05
N THR A 110 0.76 10.06 1.03
CA THR A 110 1.79 9.06 0.78
C THR A 110 1.15 7.79 0.23
N LYS A 111 1.82 7.12 -0.68
CA LYS A 111 1.33 5.88 -1.27
C LYS A 111 2.47 4.94 -1.63
N TYR A 112 2.20 3.65 -1.54
CA TYR A 112 3.03 2.61 -2.11
C TYR A 112 2.15 1.52 -2.71
N TRP A 113 2.71 0.80 -3.66
CA TRP A 113 2.16 -0.45 -4.14
C TRP A 113 3.29 -1.42 -4.48
N ILE A 114 2.96 -2.69 -4.43
CA ILE A 114 3.84 -3.81 -4.76
C ILE A 114 3.10 -4.69 -5.75
N ASP A 115 3.71 -4.94 -6.88
CA ASP A 115 3.18 -5.78 -7.95
C ASP A 115 4.10 -6.99 -8.15
N PRO A 116 3.74 -8.16 -7.59
CA PRO A 116 4.56 -9.35 -7.71
C PRO A 116 4.60 -9.93 -9.12
N GLN A 117 3.61 -9.65 -9.97
CA GLN A 117 3.61 -10.15 -11.35
C GLN A 117 4.64 -9.41 -12.21
N GLU A 118 4.79 -8.11 -11.98
CA GLU A 118 5.75 -7.27 -12.67
C GLU A 118 7.11 -7.19 -11.94
N GLU A 119 7.25 -7.93 -10.83
CA GLU A 119 8.44 -7.88 -9.95
C GLU A 119 8.85 -6.46 -9.56
N MET A 120 7.87 -5.59 -9.35
CA MET A 120 8.04 -4.15 -9.20
C MET A 120 7.32 -3.60 -7.97
N PHE A 121 7.83 -2.51 -7.44
CA PHE A 121 7.12 -1.70 -6.46
C PHE A 121 7.34 -0.20 -6.69
N MET A 122 6.45 0.61 -6.16
CA MET A 122 6.56 2.07 -6.13
C MET A 122 6.37 2.58 -4.71
N VAL A 123 7.16 3.55 -4.32
CA VAL A 123 6.98 4.32 -3.08
C VAL A 123 7.02 5.80 -3.42
N ALA A 124 5.97 6.53 -3.08
CA ALA A 124 5.93 7.98 -3.22
C ALA A 124 5.42 8.62 -1.92
N MET A 125 6.14 9.63 -1.45
CA MET A 125 5.88 10.30 -0.18
C MET A 125 5.66 11.81 -0.35
N PRO A 126 4.69 12.25 -1.18
CA PRO A 126 4.29 13.64 -1.18
C PRO A 126 3.74 14.01 0.20
N GLN A 127 3.92 15.27 0.59
CA GLN A 127 3.42 15.79 1.87
C GLN A 127 2.28 16.77 1.58
N MET A 128 1.12 16.20 1.24
CA MET A 128 -0.08 16.95 0.89
C MET A 128 -1.22 16.49 1.77
N LEU A 129 -1.72 17.38 2.60
CA LEU A 129 -2.79 17.07 3.52
C LEU A 129 -4.10 16.83 2.75
N LEU A 130 -4.81 15.74 3.12
CA LEU A 130 -6.09 15.29 2.57
C LEU A 130 -5.99 14.65 1.17
N PHE A 131 -6.77 13.60 0.99
CA PHE A 131 -6.82 12.73 -0.18
C PHE A 131 -7.34 13.38 -1.49
N TYR A 132 -7.36 14.71 -1.59
CA TYR A 132 -7.96 15.45 -2.71
C TYR A 132 -7.18 15.38 -4.02
N HIS A 133 -6.01 14.75 -4.04
CA HIS A 133 -5.15 14.69 -5.21
C HIS A 133 -5.15 13.32 -5.91
N GLN A 134 -6.30 12.69 -6.01
CA GLN A 134 -6.43 11.41 -6.72
C GLN A 134 -5.97 11.51 -8.18
N GLU A 135 -6.16 12.65 -8.83
CA GLU A 135 -5.68 12.90 -10.19
C GLU A 135 -4.16 12.68 -10.34
N PHE A 136 -3.38 13.00 -9.32
CA PHE A 136 -1.94 12.76 -9.35
C PHE A 136 -1.64 11.26 -9.51
N TRP A 137 -2.30 10.41 -8.72
CA TRP A 137 -2.12 8.96 -8.77
C TRP A 137 -2.67 8.34 -10.05
N GLN A 138 -3.82 8.84 -10.54
CA GLN A 138 -4.41 8.41 -11.80
C GLN A 138 -3.52 8.70 -13.00
N LYS A 139 -2.68 9.73 -12.92
CA LYS A 139 -1.71 10.08 -13.96
C LYS A 139 -0.38 9.36 -13.78
N LEU A 140 0.10 9.20 -12.55
CA LEU A 140 1.41 8.63 -12.26
C LEU A 140 1.46 7.12 -12.53
N ASN A 141 0.47 6.37 -12.06
CA ASN A 141 0.49 4.92 -12.19
C ASN A 141 0.55 4.45 -13.65
N PRO A 142 -0.29 4.95 -14.59
CA PRO A 142 -0.18 4.57 -16.00
C PRO A 142 1.18 4.89 -16.62
N ILE A 143 1.82 5.99 -16.21
CA ILE A 143 3.16 6.36 -16.72
C ILE A 143 4.20 5.33 -16.25
N ILE A 144 4.12 4.90 -14.99
CA ILE A 144 5.04 3.90 -14.45
C ILE A 144 4.85 2.57 -15.19
N TYR A 145 3.62 2.07 -15.30
CA TYR A 145 3.35 0.82 -16.01
C TYR A 145 3.67 0.91 -17.52
N ALA A 146 3.48 2.07 -18.15
CA ALA A 146 3.87 2.28 -19.55
C ALA A 146 5.39 2.28 -19.77
N SER A 147 6.20 2.33 -18.73
CA SER A 147 7.67 2.22 -18.84
C SER A 147 8.17 0.77 -18.88
N LEU A 148 7.29 -0.20 -18.60
CA LEU A 148 7.61 -1.62 -18.75
C LEU A 148 7.79 -1.92 -20.25
N THR A 149 8.90 -2.54 -20.57
CA THR A 149 9.24 -3.01 -21.94
C THR A 149 9.45 -4.50 -21.83
N ASP A 150 8.60 -5.24 -22.51
CA ASP A 150 8.70 -6.71 -22.66
C ASP A 150 9.98 -7.14 -23.38
#